data_4c83866997214cbb9a3ed7b26a408a3c
#
_entry.id   4c83866997214cbb9a3ed7b26a408a3c
#
_cell.length_a   1.000
_cell.length_b   1.000
_cell.length_c   1.000
_cell.angle_alpha   90.00
_cell.angle_beta   90.00
_cell.angle_gamma   90.00
#
_symmetry.space_group_name_H-M   'P 1'
#
loop_
_entity.id
_entity.type
_entity.pdbx_description
1 polymer ?
#
loop_
_entity_poly.entity_id
_entity_poly.type
_entity_poly.pdbx_seq_one_letter_code
_entity_poly.pdbx_strand_id
1 'polypeptide(L)'
;KDGYLVQAMRASMAIPGVFTPVKKGNQVLVDGGIMNNFPTDVARALGAEIVIGVDVQADLMTEDKLESVSGVIPQIINLLCMNKHEDNQKLADLVIRPDMKGYSAASFSNRAIDSLLSRGKVAALHQWSEIVQLKEKIGISPEDHVRNTITGDPGEIVIRNIIIRGLSSKEEGWVRRKMRMQENSVITLNDIHREIATLYGTKAFSAVNYRLLGNAPYDLELNL
;
A
#
# COMPACT_ATOMS: atom_id res chain seq x y z
N LYS A 1 -10.51 -10.76 8.26
CA LYS A 1 -10.66 -10.83 6.78
C LYS A 1 -11.68 -9.81 6.26
N ASP A 2 -12.33 -9.05 7.12
CA ASP A 2 -13.34 -8.06 6.78
C ASP A 2 -12.83 -6.65 7.08
N GLY A 3 -13.16 -5.68 6.21
CA GLY A 3 -12.79 -4.29 6.41
C GLY A 3 -12.40 -3.58 5.10
N TYR A 4 -12.02 -2.32 5.22
CA TYR A 4 -11.63 -1.51 4.06
C TYR A 4 -10.19 -1.81 3.63
N LEU A 5 -10.00 -2.12 2.36
CA LEU A 5 -8.70 -2.42 1.77
C LEU A 5 -7.67 -1.32 2.05
N VAL A 6 -8.06 -0.05 1.88
CA VAL A 6 -7.16 1.09 2.13
C VAL A 6 -6.65 1.15 3.57
N GLN A 7 -7.53 0.84 4.56
CA GLN A 7 -7.12 0.78 5.96
C GLN A 7 -6.18 -0.40 6.22
N ALA A 8 -6.43 -1.55 5.59
CA ALA A 8 -5.56 -2.71 5.69
C ALA A 8 -4.17 -2.42 5.09
N MET A 9 -4.12 -1.80 3.91
CA MET A 9 -2.87 -1.36 3.28
C MET A 9 -2.11 -0.38 4.18
N ARG A 10 -2.79 0.65 4.73
CA ARG A 10 -2.18 1.61 5.64
C ARG A 10 -1.64 0.93 6.90
N ALA A 11 -2.36 -0.03 7.47
CA ALA A 11 -1.89 -0.79 8.63
C ALA A 11 -0.65 -1.64 8.29
N SER A 12 -0.66 -2.28 7.11
CA SER A 12 0.45 -3.12 6.62
C SER A 12 1.74 -2.34 6.37
N MET A 13 1.66 -1.03 6.17
CA MET A 13 2.84 -0.17 5.95
C MET A 13 3.12 0.78 7.14
N ALA A 14 2.51 0.54 8.29
CA ALA A 14 2.71 1.34 9.49
C ALA A 14 3.99 0.92 10.24
N ILE A 15 5.16 1.16 9.62
CA ILE A 15 6.48 0.81 10.15
C ILE A 15 6.70 1.56 11.46
N PRO A 16 6.98 0.86 12.58
CA PRO A 16 7.25 1.49 13.86
C PRO A 16 8.43 2.49 13.81
N GLY A 17 8.23 3.65 14.40
CA GLY A 17 9.21 4.75 14.37
C GLY A 17 9.21 5.57 13.08
N VAL A 18 8.53 5.11 12.01
CA VAL A 18 8.43 5.85 10.73
C VAL A 18 7.01 6.36 10.51
N PHE A 19 6.00 5.52 10.70
CA PHE A 19 4.60 5.88 10.49
C PHE A 19 3.76 5.66 11.75
N THR A 20 2.71 6.47 11.88
CA THR A 20 1.75 6.34 12.98
C THR A 20 0.98 5.02 12.87
N PRO A 21 0.90 4.22 13.95
CA PRO A 21 0.10 3.00 13.99
C PRO A 21 -1.37 3.24 13.67
N VAL A 22 -2.06 2.21 13.20
CA VAL A 22 -3.49 2.26 12.89
C VAL A 22 -4.30 1.71 14.04
N LYS A 23 -5.24 2.49 14.57
CA LYS A 23 -6.19 2.02 15.60
C LYS A 23 -7.39 1.36 14.92
N LYS A 24 -7.74 0.14 15.38
CA LYS A 24 -8.95 -0.58 14.95
C LYS A 24 -9.64 -1.17 16.19
N GLY A 25 -10.69 -0.54 16.66
CA GLY A 25 -11.30 -0.87 17.95
C GLY A 25 -10.27 -0.72 19.09
N ASN A 26 -10.09 -1.77 19.89
CA ASN A 26 -9.12 -1.80 20.99
C ASN A 26 -7.72 -2.26 20.56
N GLN A 27 -7.48 -2.45 19.27
CA GLN A 27 -6.20 -2.91 18.74
C GLN A 27 -5.41 -1.75 18.15
N VAL A 28 -4.09 -1.81 18.32
CA VAL A 28 -3.12 -0.94 17.64
C VAL A 28 -2.35 -1.80 16.66
N LEU A 29 -2.52 -1.51 15.38
CA LEU A 29 -1.91 -2.25 14.28
C LEU A 29 -0.65 -1.53 13.82
N VAL A 30 0.40 -2.30 13.58
CA VAL A 30 1.67 -1.87 12.98
C VAL A 30 1.98 -2.72 11.76
N ASP A 31 3.03 -2.41 11.04
CA ASP A 31 3.51 -3.16 9.89
C ASP A 31 3.67 -4.65 10.22
N GLY A 32 3.02 -5.50 9.43
CA GLY A 32 3.07 -6.95 9.60
C GLY A 32 4.43 -7.57 9.28
N GLY A 33 5.30 -6.85 8.57
CA GLY A 33 6.64 -7.30 8.21
C GLY A 33 7.51 -7.66 9.42
N ILE A 34 7.27 -7.03 10.59
CA ILE A 34 7.97 -7.37 11.83
C ILE A 34 7.76 -8.83 12.24
N MET A 35 6.58 -9.37 11.94
CA MET A 35 6.22 -10.75 12.31
C MET A 35 6.44 -11.73 11.16
N ASN A 36 6.18 -11.28 9.92
CA ASN A 36 6.25 -12.12 8.73
C ASN A 36 6.32 -11.23 7.47
N ASN A 37 7.53 -10.90 7.04
CA ASN A 37 7.74 -9.98 5.92
C ASN A 37 7.61 -10.66 4.53
N PHE A 38 7.67 -11.99 4.49
CA PHE A 38 7.52 -12.77 3.26
C PHE A 38 6.46 -13.88 3.46
N PRO A 39 5.16 -13.54 3.52
CA PRO A 39 4.09 -14.37 4.06
C PRO A 39 3.57 -15.44 3.08
N THR A 40 4.43 -16.25 2.49
CA THR A 40 4.08 -17.37 1.61
C THR A 40 3.37 -18.50 2.35
N ASP A 41 3.71 -18.71 3.63
CA ASP A 41 2.99 -19.62 4.53
C ASP A 41 1.51 -19.23 4.66
N VAL A 42 1.24 -17.93 4.78
CA VAL A 42 -0.14 -17.41 4.84
C VAL A 42 -0.86 -17.58 3.50
N ALA A 43 -0.17 -17.34 2.38
CA ALA A 43 -0.75 -17.56 1.04
C ALA A 43 -1.13 -19.04 0.86
N ARG A 44 -0.28 -19.97 1.24
CA ARG A 44 -0.55 -21.42 1.23
C ARG A 44 -1.73 -21.77 2.13
N ALA A 45 -1.75 -21.26 3.37
CA ALA A 45 -2.85 -21.48 4.31
C ALA A 45 -4.20 -20.92 3.84
N LEU A 46 -4.18 -19.92 2.95
CA LEU A 46 -5.37 -19.37 2.31
C LEU A 46 -5.82 -20.17 1.07
N GLY A 47 -5.08 -21.23 0.69
CA GLY A 47 -5.43 -22.13 -0.39
C GLY A 47 -4.74 -21.80 -1.73
N ALA A 48 -3.71 -20.99 -1.74
CA ALA A 48 -2.95 -20.73 -2.96
C ALA A 48 -2.19 -22.00 -3.41
N GLU A 49 -2.51 -22.52 -4.58
CA GLU A 49 -1.83 -23.69 -5.18
C GLU A 49 -0.47 -23.29 -5.79
N ILE A 50 -0.35 -22.09 -6.29
CA ILE A 50 0.89 -21.51 -6.81
C ILE A 50 1.17 -20.20 -6.10
N VAL A 51 2.39 -20.05 -5.60
CA VAL A 51 2.85 -18.87 -4.88
C VAL A 51 4.11 -18.32 -5.55
N ILE A 52 4.01 -17.10 -6.07
CA ILE A 52 5.17 -16.34 -6.57
C ILE A 52 5.49 -15.29 -5.51
N GLY A 53 6.67 -15.39 -4.91
CA GLY A 53 7.17 -14.43 -3.94
C GLY A 53 8.07 -13.39 -4.58
N VAL A 54 7.87 -12.12 -4.25
CA VAL A 54 8.81 -11.04 -4.63
C VAL A 54 9.50 -10.57 -3.36
N ASP A 55 10.79 -10.89 -3.25
CA ASP A 55 11.61 -10.56 -2.09
C ASP A 55 12.31 -9.22 -2.28
N VAL A 56 11.76 -8.18 -1.67
CA VAL A 56 12.30 -6.82 -1.69
C VAL A 56 13.01 -6.45 -0.38
N GLN A 57 13.35 -7.44 0.44
CA GLN A 57 14.03 -7.20 1.71
C GLN A 57 15.45 -6.65 1.45
N ALA A 58 15.79 -5.57 2.17
CA ALA A 58 17.14 -5.03 2.13
C ALA A 58 18.11 -5.96 2.89
N ASP A 59 19.36 -6.00 2.44
CA ASP A 59 20.41 -6.68 3.15
C ASP A 59 20.68 -6.01 4.51
N LEU A 60 21.25 -6.78 5.44
CA LEU A 60 21.66 -6.22 6.73
C LEU A 60 22.72 -5.13 6.54
N MET A 61 22.68 -4.14 7.39
CA MET A 61 23.64 -3.04 7.37
C MET A 61 25.02 -3.53 7.79
N THR A 62 26.04 -2.93 7.20
CA THR A 62 27.45 -3.15 7.54
C THR A 62 27.80 -2.46 8.87
N GLU A 63 28.87 -2.91 9.51
CA GLU A 63 29.32 -2.45 10.83
C GLU A 63 29.46 -0.92 10.93
N ASP A 64 30.02 -0.29 9.90
CA ASP A 64 30.22 1.16 9.80
C ASP A 64 28.92 1.98 9.91
N LYS A 65 27.76 1.40 9.62
CA LYS A 65 26.44 2.05 9.73
C LYS A 65 25.78 1.85 11.08
N LEU A 66 26.34 1.04 11.94
CA LEU A 66 25.77 0.67 13.25
C LEU A 66 26.35 1.47 14.42
N GLU A 67 27.19 2.46 14.16
CA GLU A 67 27.82 3.30 15.19
C GLU A 67 26.86 4.29 15.89
N SER A 68 25.63 4.41 15.39
CA SER A 68 24.63 5.33 15.93
C SER A 68 23.28 4.68 16.16
N VAL A 69 22.51 5.23 17.11
CA VAL A 69 21.12 4.78 17.38
C VAL A 69 20.27 4.83 16.11
N SER A 70 20.50 5.81 15.24
CA SER A 70 19.80 5.93 13.96
C SER A 70 20.12 4.82 12.96
N GLY A 71 21.24 4.13 13.10
CA GLY A 71 21.57 2.92 12.34
C GLY A 71 21.06 1.64 13.02
N VAL A 72 21.19 1.57 14.35
CA VAL A 72 20.84 0.36 15.12
C VAL A 72 19.34 0.03 15.07
N ILE A 73 18.45 1.03 15.22
CA ILE A 73 17.01 0.82 15.24
C ILE A 73 16.50 0.21 13.90
N PRO A 74 16.82 0.75 12.71
CA PRO A 74 16.46 0.12 11.44
C PRO A 74 17.02 -1.30 11.29
N GLN A 75 18.23 -1.56 11.78
CA GLN A 75 18.82 -2.89 11.75
C GLN A 75 18.04 -3.90 12.60
N ILE A 76 17.60 -3.52 13.80
CA ILE A 76 16.75 -4.36 14.63
C ILE A 76 15.45 -4.70 13.92
N ILE A 77 14.81 -3.69 13.28
CA ILE A 77 13.59 -3.90 12.50
C ILE A 77 13.87 -4.87 11.34
N ASN A 78 14.96 -4.69 10.60
CA ASN A 78 15.35 -5.60 9.53
C ASN A 78 15.54 -7.04 10.02
N LEU A 79 16.22 -7.23 11.16
CA LEU A 79 16.38 -8.55 11.78
C LEU A 79 15.04 -9.20 12.16
N LEU A 80 14.10 -8.42 12.71
CA LEU A 80 12.76 -8.91 13.00
C LEU A 80 12.02 -9.31 11.71
N CYS A 81 12.17 -8.54 10.63
CA CYS A 81 11.58 -8.84 9.33
C CYS A 81 12.16 -10.10 8.66
N MET A 82 13.33 -10.56 9.09
CA MET A 82 13.93 -11.83 8.61
C MET A 82 13.34 -13.07 9.28
N ASN A 83 12.52 -12.89 10.32
CA ASN A 83 11.84 -14.01 10.98
C ASN A 83 11.01 -14.81 9.97
N LYS A 84 11.14 -16.14 9.99
CA LYS A 84 10.51 -17.08 9.03
C LYS A 84 10.89 -16.89 7.55
N HIS A 85 11.79 -15.98 7.22
CA HIS A 85 12.08 -15.62 5.83
C HIS A 85 12.56 -16.83 5.01
N GLU A 86 13.56 -17.55 5.50
CA GLU A 86 14.11 -18.74 4.82
C GLU A 86 13.08 -19.86 4.66
N ASP A 87 12.27 -20.12 5.69
CA ASP A 87 11.24 -21.16 5.61
C ASP A 87 10.12 -20.77 4.66
N ASN A 88 9.76 -19.52 4.65
CA ASN A 88 8.76 -19.00 3.74
C ASN A 88 9.23 -18.94 2.29
N GLN A 89 10.52 -18.69 2.03
CA GLN A 89 11.08 -18.81 0.67
C GLN A 89 10.91 -20.21 0.08
N LYS A 90 11.08 -21.26 0.89
CA LYS A 90 10.89 -22.66 0.47
C LYS A 90 9.44 -23.01 0.10
N LEU A 91 8.47 -22.24 0.58
CA LEU A 91 7.05 -22.42 0.29
C LEU A 91 6.59 -21.73 -1.02
N ALA A 92 7.43 -20.89 -1.60
CA ALA A 92 7.16 -20.28 -2.90
C ALA A 92 7.53 -21.24 -4.04
N ASP A 93 6.74 -21.27 -5.11
CA ASP A 93 7.10 -21.98 -6.36
C ASP A 93 8.14 -21.20 -7.15
N LEU A 94 8.17 -19.88 -6.98
CA LEU A 94 9.14 -18.98 -7.59
C LEU A 94 9.41 -17.82 -6.66
N VAL A 95 10.70 -17.46 -6.48
CA VAL A 95 11.11 -16.26 -5.73
C VAL A 95 11.85 -15.32 -6.68
N ILE A 96 11.29 -14.11 -6.86
CA ILE A 96 11.92 -13.04 -7.63
C ILE A 96 12.57 -12.09 -6.63
N ARG A 97 13.90 -11.90 -6.72
CA ARG A 97 14.63 -11.00 -5.82
C ARG A 97 15.30 -9.87 -6.60
N PRO A 98 14.72 -8.67 -6.64
CA PRO A 98 15.37 -7.48 -7.17
C PRO A 98 16.59 -7.07 -6.35
N ASP A 99 17.60 -6.48 -7.01
CA ASP A 99 18.72 -5.87 -6.28
C ASP A 99 18.26 -4.59 -5.56
N MET A 100 18.20 -4.65 -4.23
CA MET A 100 17.81 -3.54 -3.36
C MET A 100 18.98 -2.68 -2.89
N LYS A 101 20.21 -2.98 -3.32
CA LYS A 101 21.43 -2.28 -2.87
C LYS A 101 21.34 -0.77 -3.09
N GLY A 102 21.58 -0.01 -2.03
CA GLY A 102 21.55 1.46 -2.05
C GLY A 102 20.18 2.08 -1.85
N TYR A 103 19.13 1.26 -1.64
CA TYR A 103 17.76 1.71 -1.38
C TYR A 103 17.21 1.18 -0.06
N SER A 104 16.22 1.86 0.46
CA SER A 104 15.50 1.51 1.69
C SER A 104 14.02 1.82 1.56
N ALA A 105 13.22 1.44 2.55
CA ALA A 105 11.81 1.78 2.63
C ALA A 105 11.51 3.30 2.62
N ALA A 106 12.52 4.16 2.81
CA ALA A 106 12.42 5.62 2.74
C ALA A 106 12.86 6.22 1.39
N SER A 107 13.13 5.41 0.38
CA SER A 107 13.64 5.85 -0.94
C SER A 107 12.50 6.26 -1.88
N PHE A 108 11.92 7.45 -1.67
CA PHE A 108 10.74 7.95 -2.41
C PHE A 108 11.05 9.03 -3.47
N SER A 109 12.33 9.30 -3.79
CA SER A 109 12.63 10.22 -4.91
C SER A 109 12.23 9.60 -6.24
N ASN A 110 11.82 10.41 -7.23
CA ASN A 110 11.44 9.91 -8.57
C ASN A 110 12.54 9.04 -9.17
N ARG A 111 13.82 9.46 -9.06
CA ARG A 111 14.96 8.66 -9.53
C ARG A 111 15.06 7.31 -8.83
N ALA A 112 14.81 7.25 -7.51
CA ALA A 112 14.83 5.99 -6.76
C ALA A 112 13.70 5.06 -7.22
N ILE A 113 12.48 5.62 -7.39
CA ILE A 113 11.32 4.87 -7.86
C ILE A 113 11.58 4.28 -9.24
N ASP A 114 12.04 5.09 -10.21
CA ASP A 114 12.34 4.64 -11.56
C ASP A 114 13.41 3.53 -11.57
N SER A 115 14.45 3.70 -10.75
CA SER A 115 15.51 2.68 -10.62
C SER A 115 14.97 1.39 -10.01
N LEU A 116 14.17 1.45 -8.96
CA LEU A 116 13.58 0.27 -8.32
C LEU A 116 12.62 -0.47 -9.24
N LEU A 117 11.79 0.25 -10.01
CA LEU A 117 10.92 -0.34 -11.03
C LEU A 117 11.74 -1.06 -12.11
N SER A 118 12.82 -0.44 -12.58
CA SER A 118 13.72 -1.05 -13.56
C SER A 118 14.39 -2.32 -13.02
N ARG A 119 14.89 -2.30 -11.78
CA ARG A 119 15.49 -3.47 -11.12
C ARG A 119 14.49 -4.61 -10.93
N GLY A 120 13.24 -4.29 -10.52
CA GLY A 120 12.18 -5.28 -10.43
C GLY A 120 11.88 -5.95 -11.77
N LYS A 121 11.79 -5.14 -12.85
CA LYS A 121 11.61 -5.67 -14.21
C LYS A 121 12.77 -6.57 -14.64
N VAL A 122 14.01 -6.18 -14.41
CA VAL A 122 15.19 -6.97 -14.74
C VAL A 122 15.17 -8.29 -13.97
N ALA A 123 14.92 -8.28 -12.67
CA ALA A 123 14.85 -9.49 -11.85
C ALA A 123 13.77 -10.48 -12.35
N ALA A 124 12.59 -9.98 -12.73
CA ALA A 124 11.53 -10.79 -13.30
C ALA A 124 11.91 -11.37 -14.67
N LEU A 125 12.57 -10.58 -15.53
CA LEU A 125 13.02 -11.04 -16.84
C LEU A 125 14.11 -12.11 -16.75
N HIS A 126 14.97 -12.06 -15.73
CA HIS A 126 15.98 -13.12 -15.49
C HIS A 126 15.34 -14.48 -15.19
N GLN A 127 14.12 -14.50 -14.66
CA GLN A 127 13.39 -15.73 -14.34
C GLN A 127 12.18 -15.96 -15.28
N TRP A 128 12.26 -15.40 -16.48
CA TRP A 128 11.16 -15.47 -17.43
C TRP A 128 10.82 -16.92 -17.84
N SER A 129 11.82 -17.79 -17.96
CA SER A 129 11.62 -19.20 -18.26
C SER A 129 10.78 -19.92 -17.21
N GLU A 130 11.08 -19.68 -15.94
CA GLU A 130 10.35 -20.27 -14.82
C GLU A 130 8.92 -19.73 -14.73
N ILE A 131 8.73 -18.44 -15.01
CA ILE A 131 7.40 -17.83 -15.08
C ILE A 131 6.57 -18.48 -16.19
N VAL A 132 7.16 -18.73 -17.36
CA VAL A 132 6.48 -19.41 -18.47
C VAL A 132 6.11 -20.85 -18.11
N GLN A 133 7.01 -21.59 -17.48
CA GLN A 133 6.73 -22.95 -17.00
C GLN A 133 5.58 -22.99 -15.98
N LEU A 134 5.54 -22.04 -15.04
CA LEU A 134 4.43 -21.90 -14.10
C LEU A 134 3.13 -21.59 -14.82
N LYS A 135 3.15 -20.71 -15.82
CA LYS A 135 1.97 -20.40 -16.65
C LYS A 135 1.42 -21.63 -17.33
N GLU A 136 2.29 -22.46 -17.92
CA GLU A 136 1.90 -23.72 -18.56
C GLU A 136 1.28 -24.69 -17.55
N LYS A 137 1.89 -24.81 -16.37
CA LYS A 137 1.36 -25.65 -15.29
C LYS A 137 -0.03 -25.23 -14.82
N ILE A 138 -0.34 -23.95 -14.83
CA ILE A 138 -1.65 -23.40 -14.46
C ILE A 138 -2.68 -23.64 -15.58
N GLY A 139 -2.25 -23.87 -16.81
CA GLY A 139 -3.12 -24.06 -17.97
C GLY A 139 -3.82 -22.78 -18.45
N ILE A 140 -3.25 -21.60 -18.14
CA ILE A 140 -3.83 -20.32 -18.58
C ILE A 140 -3.62 -20.15 -20.09
N SER A 141 -4.72 -20.18 -20.85
CA SER A 141 -4.72 -19.83 -22.28
C SER A 141 -4.52 -18.31 -22.48
N PRO A 142 -3.89 -17.89 -23.60
CA PRO A 142 -3.86 -16.47 -23.98
C PRO A 142 -5.24 -15.82 -24.10
N GLU A 143 -6.28 -16.62 -24.35
CA GLU A 143 -7.68 -16.19 -24.48
C GLU A 143 -8.36 -15.92 -23.12
N ASP A 144 -7.83 -16.46 -22.02
CA ASP A 144 -8.33 -16.22 -20.66
C ASP A 144 -7.98 -14.84 -20.11
N HIS A 145 -7.25 -14.03 -20.87
CA HIS A 145 -6.94 -12.64 -20.54
C HIS A 145 -8.13 -11.70 -20.78
N VAL A 146 -9.27 -11.97 -20.17
CA VAL A 146 -10.18 -10.89 -19.81
C VAL A 146 -9.45 -10.10 -18.72
N ARG A 147 -8.58 -9.19 -19.14
CA ARG A 147 -8.19 -8.10 -18.26
C ARG A 147 -9.49 -7.40 -17.88
N ASN A 148 -9.98 -7.68 -16.68
CA ASN A 148 -10.68 -6.65 -15.95
C ASN A 148 -9.65 -5.55 -15.73
N THR A 149 -9.37 -4.80 -16.78
CA THR A 149 -8.78 -3.49 -16.64
C THR A 149 -9.78 -2.78 -15.75
N ILE A 150 -9.44 -2.67 -14.46
CA ILE A 150 -9.88 -1.51 -13.71
C ILE A 150 -9.28 -0.39 -14.55
N THR A 151 -10.04 0.07 -15.52
CA THR A 151 -9.76 1.28 -16.27
C THR A 151 -9.79 2.34 -15.20
N GLY A 152 -8.61 2.60 -14.64
CA GLY A 152 -8.44 3.57 -13.59
C GLY A 152 -8.74 4.94 -14.19
N ASP A 153 -9.57 5.57 -13.84
CA ASP A 153 -10.26 6.82 -13.78
C ASP A 153 -11.75 6.53 -14.06
N PRO A 154 -12.61 6.50 -13.04
CA PRO A 154 -14.05 6.32 -13.24
C PRO A 154 -14.64 7.49 -14.05
N GLY A 155 -13.81 8.33 -14.65
CA GLY A 155 -14.27 9.49 -15.40
C GLY A 155 -14.93 10.52 -14.47
N GLU A 156 -16.00 11.08 -14.94
CA GLU A 156 -16.78 12.06 -14.18
C GLU A 156 -17.61 11.37 -13.10
N ILE A 157 -17.47 11.87 -11.87
CA ILE A 157 -18.23 11.44 -10.69
C ILE A 157 -19.25 12.52 -10.38
N VAL A 158 -20.52 12.18 -10.40
CA VAL A 158 -21.60 13.10 -10.02
C VAL A 158 -21.79 13.01 -8.51
N ILE A 159 -21.49 14.10 -7.80
CA ILE A 159 -21.70 14.24 -6.36
C ILE A 159 -23.03 14.92 -6.09
N ARG A 160 -23.85 14.28 -5.26
CA ARG A 160 -25.13 14.84 -4.79
C ARG A 160 -24.92 15.65 -3.52
N ASN A 161 -24.42 15.03 -2.46
CA ASN A 161 -24.20 15.66 -1.17
C ASN A 161 -22.73 15.46 -0.71
N ILE A 162 -22.25 16.37 0.15
CA ILE A 162 -20.97 16.24 0.85
C ILE A 162 -21.27 16.13 2.35
N ILE A 163 -20.96 14.96 2.93
CA ILE A 163 -21.17 14.63 4.34
C ILE A 163 -19.84 14.71 5.06
N ILE A 164 -19.73 15.54 6.08
CA ILE A 164 -18.50 15.68 6.88
C ILE A 164 -18.75 15.03 8.24
N ARG A 165 -17.83 14.15 8.67
CA ARG A 165 -17.90 13.41 9.93
C ARG A 165 -16.70 13.72 10.81
N GLY A 166 -16.89 13.59 12.13
CA GLY A 166 -15.81 13.72 13.11
C GLY A 166 -15.59 15.14 13.62
N LEU A 167 -16.36 16.14 13.15
CA LEU A 167 -16.20 17.54 13.48
C LEU A 167 -17.42 18.13 14.18
N SER A 168 -17.22 19.21 14.95
CA SER A 168 -18.29 20.09 15.41
C SER A 168 -18.83 20.95 14.26
N SER A 169 -20.06 21.49 14.39
CA SER A 169 -20.67 22.32 13.35
C SER A 169 -19.84 23.56 12.97
N LYS A 170 -19.04 24.10 13.91
CA LYS A 170 -18.14 25.23 13.64
C LYS A 170 -16.97 24.84 12.77
N GLU A 171 -16.36 23.70 13.07
CA GLU A 171 -15.24 23.14 12.32
C GLU A 171 -15.69 22.67 10.94
N GLU A 172 -16.87 22.04 10.84
CA GLU A 172 -17.45 21.67 9.55
C GLU A 172 -17.64 22.90 8.66
N GLY A 173 -18.17 24.00 9.19
CA GLY A 173 -18.31 25.25 8.46
C GLY A 173 -16.97 25.83 7.99
N TRP A 174 -15.88 25.61 8.75
CA TRP A 174 -14.54 26.00 8.32
C TRP A 174 -14.03 25.12 7.17
N VAL A 175 -14.20 23.79 7.27
CA VAL A 175 -13.84 22.84 6.20
C VAL A 175 -14.58 23.16 4.91
N ARG A 176 -15.90 23.34 4.96
CA ARG A 176 -16.72 23.68 3.78
C ARG A 176 -16.26 24.95 3.09
N ARG A 177 -15.80 25.97 3.83
CA ARG A 177 -15.25 27.20 3.23
C ARG A 177 -13.87 27.00 2.60
N LYS A 178 -13.12 26.02 3.02
CA LYS A 178 -11.79 25.69 2.45
C LYS A 178 -11.89 24.81 1.22
N MET A 179 -12.92 24.00 1.13
CA MET A 179 -13.16 23.11 -0.01
C MET A 179 -13.60 23.92 -1.24
N ARG A 180 -13.12 23.45 -2.40
CA ARG A 180 -13.55 23.96 -3.72
C ARG A 180 -14.67 23.13 -4.31
N MET A 181 -14.80 21.87 -3.90
CA MET A 181 -15.88 20.99 -4.34
C MET A 181 -17.23 21.46 -3.81
N GLN A 182 -18.25 21.33 -4.64
CA GLN A 182 -19.61 21.71 -4.33
C GLN A 182 -20.54 20.50 -4.44
N GLU A 183 -21.64 20.54 -3.70
CA GLU A 183 -22.75 19.59 -3.86
C GLU A 183 -23.40 19.77 -5.23
N ASN A 184 -24.00 18.72 -5.76
CA ASN A 184 -24.61 18.68 -7.09
C ASN A 184 -23.63 19.06 -8.23
N SER A 185 -22.38 18.68 -8.10
CA SER A 185 -21.33 18.93 -9.11
C SER A 185 -20.78 17.64 -9.73
N VAL A 186 -20.21 17.80 -10.89
CA VAL A 186 -19.45 16.74 -11.57
C VAL A 186 -17.97 16.97 -11.30
N ILE A 187 -17.29 15.97 -10.77
CA ILE A 187 -15.90 16.02 -10.35
C ILE A 187 -15.15 14.76 -10.82
N THR A 188 -13.84 14.77 -10.71
CA THR A 188 -12.98 13.61 -10.96
C THR A 188 -12.40 13.07 -9.65
N LEU A 189 -11.87 11.85 -9.65
CA LEU A 189 -11.08 11.34 -8.52
C LEU A 189 -9.90 12.24 -8.18
N ASN A 190 -9.27 12.83 -9.19
CA ASN A 190 -8.17 13.77 -8.98
C ASN A 190 -8.61 15.02 -8.23
N ASP A 191 -9.84 15.50 -8.43
CA ASP A 191 -10.38 16.61 -7.68
C ASP A 191 -10.59 16.24 -6.22
N ILE A 192 -11.12 15.04 -5.92
CA ILE A 192 -11.24 14.53 -4.54
C ILE A 192 -9.85 14.44 -3.89
N HIS A 193 -8.87 13.85 -4.55
CA HIS A 193 -7.52 13.70 -4.01
C HIS A 193 -6.85 15.06 -3.77
N ARG A 194 -7.09 16.05 -4.62
CA ARG A 194 -6.58 17.42 -4.45
C ARG A 194 -7.20 18.10 -3.23
N GLU A 195 -8.51 17.93 -3.01
CA GLU A 195 -9.18 18.46 -1.82
C GLU A 195 -8.66 17.82 -0.54
N ILE A 196 -8.51 16.49 -0.53
CA ILE A 196 -7.93 15.75 0.60
C ILE A 196 -6.52 16.24 0.91
N ALA A 197 -5.66 16.38 -0.11
CA ALA A 197 -4.32 16.91 0.05
C ALA A 197 -4.33 18.34 0.61
N THR A 198 -5.27 19.18 0.16
CA THR A 198 -5.45 20.55 0.65
C THR A 198 -5.83 20.57 2.12
N LEU A 199 -6.83 19.76 2.53
CA LEU A 199 -7.28 19.67 3.92
C LEU A 199 -6.17 19.10 4.82
N TYR A 200 -5.52 18.02 4.39
CA TYR A 200 -4.39 17.42 5.13
C TYR A 200 -3.21 18.39 5.25
N GLY A 201 -2.91 19.14 4.21
CA GLY A 201 -1.86 20.17 4.18
C GLY A 201 -2.06 21.30 5.17
N THR A 202 -3.30 21.52 5.68
CA THR A 202 -3.58 22.50 6.75
C THR A 202 -2.98 22.08 8.09
N LYS A 203 -2.60 20.83 8.26
CA LYS A 203 -2.15 20.20 9.51
C LYS A 203 -3.18 20.27 10.65
N ALA A 204 -4.42 20.60 10.34
CA ALA A 204 -5.51 20.64 11.30
C ALA A 204 -6.06 19.24 11.63
N PHE A 205 -5.82 18.28 10.75
CA PHE A 205 -6.32 16.91 10.86
C PHE A 205 -5.18 15.90 10.86
N SER A 206 -5.29 14.89 11.72
CA SER A 206 -4.35 13.76 11.79
C SER A 206 -4.57 12.74 10.65
N ALA A 207 -5.78 12.70 10.10
CA ALA A 207 -6.14 11.88 8.95
C ALA A 207 -7.30 12.54 8.21
N VAL A 208 -7.36 12.38 6.88
CA VAL A 208 -8.47 12.79 6.03
C VAL A 208 -8.81 11.60 5.15
N ASN A 209 -9.98 11.01 5.35
CA ASN A 209 -10.45 9.85 4.59
C ASN A 209 -11.74 10.18 3.88
N TYR A 210 -12.03 9.52 2.76
CA TYR A 210 -13.30 9.69 2.05
C TYR A 210 -13.95 8.38 1.67
N ARG A 211 -15.26 8.42 1.40
CA ARG A 211 -16.03 7.33 0.81
C ARG A 211 -17.05 7.92 -0.16
N LEU A 212 -17.30 7.20 -1.24
CA LEU A 212 -18.46 7.42 -2.09
C LEU A 212 -19.56 6.46 -1.63
N LEU A 213 -20.71 7.01 -1.25
CA LEU A 213 -21.83 6.25 -0.73
C LEU A 213 -22.95 6.18 -1.78
N GLY A 214 -23.61 5.01 -1.87
CA GLY A 214 -24.71 4.78 -2.79
C GLY A 214 -24.27 4.50 -4.23
N ASN A 215 -25.18 4.77 -5.18
CA ASN A 215 -24.95 4.72 -6.62
C ASN A 215 -24.97 6.14 -7.18
N ALA A 216 -24.46 6.33 -8.40
CA ALA A 216 -24.45 7.65 -9.04
C ALA A 216 -25.87 8.24 -9.15
N PRO A 217 -26.12 9.49 -8.74
CA PRO A 217 -25.18 10.41 -8.13
C PRO A 217 -24.80 10.01 -6.68
N TYR A 218 -23.50 10.11 -6.35
CA TYR A 218 -22.96 9.64 -5.06
C TYR A 218 -23.07 10.70 -3.96
N ASP A 219 -23.13 10.25 -2.71
CA ASP A 219 -22.85 11.10 -1.56
C ASP A 219 -21.36 10.92 -1.18
N LEU A 220 -20.61 12.03 -1.12
CA LEU A 220 -19.22 12.04 -0.71
C LEU A 220 -19.12 12.22 0.80
N GLU A 221 -18.75 11.20 1.53
CA GLU A 221 -18.46 11.26 2.96
C GLU A 221 -16.99 11.53 3.21
N LEU A 222 -16.69 12.57 3.98
CA LEU A 222 -15.36 12.90 4.48
C LEU A 222 -15.30 12.62 5.98
N ASN A 223 -14.31 11.85 6.42
CA ASN A 223 -14.01 11.56 7.82
C ASN A 223 -12.70 12.27 8.21
N LEU A 224 -12.77 13.19 9.16
CA LEU A 224 -11.71 14.11 9.55
C LEU A 224 -11.32 13.95 11.01
#